data_7cca49a888ce8b0331576fbc789315a7
#
_entry.id   7cca49a888ce8b0331576fbc789315a7
#
_cell.length_a   1.000
_cell.length_b   1.000
_cell.length_c   1.000
_cell.angle_alpha   90.00
_cell.angle_beta   90.00
_cell.angle_gamma   90.00
#
_symmetry.space_group_name_H-M   'P 1'
#
loop_
_entity.id
_entity.type
_entity.pdbx_description
1 polymer ?
#
loop_
_entity_poly.entity_id
_entity_poly.type
_entity_poly.pdbx_seq_one_letter_code
_entity_poly.pdbx_strand_id
1 'polypeptide(L)'
;MLMLKVHHIGYLVKKMDAAILSFKNLGYRIKQDTVYDEIRKINICFLEKDGYCIELVSPVSEDSVVAGLLKKYKNCPYHICYETTDFETDFETLRTEGFMPIDTPTPAPALSGKEVVFMTHAALGMIELIKSGI
;
A
#
# COMPACT_ATOMS: atom_id res chain seq x y z
N MET A 1 -23.71 4.35 -0.58
CA MET A 1 -22.70 3.92 -1.53
C MET A 1 -21.35 4.49 -1.17
N LEU A 2 -20.30 3.65 -1.22
CA LEU A 2 -18.94 4.09 -0.96
C LEU A 2 -18.42 4.98 -2.09
N MET A 3 -17.66 6.02 -1.72
CA MET A 3 -17.06 6.94 -2.68
C MET A 3 -15.53 6.83 -2.61
N LEU A 4 -15.03 5.62 -2.83
CA LEU A 4 -13.60 5.35 -2.77
C LEU A 4 -12.93 5.63 -4.10
N LYS A 5 -11.72 6.20 -4.04
CA LYS A 5 -10.89 6.40 -5.23
C LYS A 5 -9.66 5.48 -5.13
N VAL A 6 -9.31 4.82 -6.22
CA VAL A 6 -8.09 4.02 -6.25
C VAL A 6 -6.90 4.98 -6.21
N HIS A 7 -6.02 4.78 -5.24
CA HIS A 7 -4.80 5.57 -5.09
C HIS A 7 -3.60 4.87 -5.73
N HIS A 8 -3.40 3.61 -5.40
CA HIS A 8 -2.27 2.86 -5.94
C HIS A 8 -2.47 1.36 -5.79
N ILE A 9 -1.61 0.61 -6.46
CA ILE A 9 -1.47 -0.84 -6.29
C ILE A 9 -0.17 -1.08 -5.56
N GLY A 10 -0.22 -1.78 -4.43
CA GLY A 10 0.95 -2.15 -3.66
C GLY A 10 1.63 -3.39 -4.25
N TYR A 11 2.94 -3.35 -4.35
CA TYR A 11 3.72 -4.39 -5.02
C TYR A 11 4.91 -4.78 -4.15
N LEU A 12 4.94 -6.03 -3.70
CA LEU A 12 6.04 -6.56 -2.90
C LEU A 12 7.24 -6.82 -3.78
N VAL A 13 8.41 -6.33 -3.36
CA VAL A 13 9.66 -6.60 -4.06
C VAL A 13 10.75 -6.90 -3.02
N LYS A 14 11.63 -7.81 -3.35
CA LYS A 14 12.74 -8.16 -2.47
C LYS A 14 13.82 -7.07 -2.48
N LYS A 15 14.16 -6.57 -3.67
CA LYS A 15 15.24 -5.59 -3.86
C LYS A 15 14.69 -4.34 -4.54
N MET A 16 14.66 -3.24 -3.79
CA MET A 16 14.07 -2.00 -4.27
C MET A 16 14.74 -1.48 -5.55
N ASP A 17 16.07 -1.35 -5.55
CA ASP A 17 16.77 -0.77 -6.70
C ASP A 17 16.60 -1.59 -7.99
N ALA A 18 16.66 -2.91 -7.87
CA ALA A 18 16.45 -3.79 -9.01
C ALA A 18 15.01 -3.70 -9.54
N ALA A 19 14.05 -3.59 -8.64
CA ALA A 19 12.65 -3.46 -9.02
C ALA A 19 12.38 -2.13 -9.72
N ILE A 20 12.94 -1.03 -9.20
CA ILE A 20 12.81 0.28 -9.82
C ILE A 20 13.36 0.24 -11.25
N LEU A 21 14.54 -0.33 -11.42
CA LEU A 21 15.15 -0.43 -12.75
C LEU A 21 14.27 -1.24 -13.71
N SER A 22 13.75 -2.36 -13.26
CA SER A 22 12.90 -3.21 -14.09
C SER A 22 11.61 -2.52 -14.48
N PHE A 23 10.99 -1.79 -13.57
CA PHE A 23 9.79 -1.02 -13.89
C PHE A 23 10.10 0.14 -14.85
N LYS A 24 11.25 0.80 -14.67
CA LYS A 24 11.69 1.83 -15.64
C LYS A 24 11.86 1.25 -17.04
N ASN A 25 12.35 0.03 -17.15
CA ASN A 25 12.49 -0.64 -18.43
C ASN A 25 11.12 -0.92 -19.08
N LEU A 26 10.04 -0.99 -18.27
CA LEU A 26 8.68 -1.11 -18.77
C LEU A 26 8.05 0.24 -19.11
N GLY A 27 8.75 1.33 -18.84
CA GLY A 27 8.28 2.67 -19.16
C GLY A 27 7.75 3.46 -17.96
N TYR A 28 7.86 2.92 -16.74
CA TYR A 28 7.46 3.66 -15.54
C TYR A 28 8.47 4.74 -15.21
N ARG A 29 8.02 5.76 -14.51
CA ARG A 29 8.89 6.82 -13.96
C ARG A 29 8.68 6.91 -12.45
N ILE A 30 9.68 7.40 -11.74
CA ILE A 30 9.57 7.62 -10.31
C ILE A 30 8.65 8.81 -10.06
N LYS A 31 7.59 8.58 -9.28
CA LYS A 31 6.69 9.64 -8.84
C LYS A 31 7.17 10.22 -7.52
N GLN A 32 7.71 9.38 -6.65
CA GLN A 32 8.27 9.77 -5.36
C GLN A 32 9.44 8.85 -5.05
N ASP A 33 10.60 9.44 -4.75
CA ASP A 33 11.79 8.69 -4.40
C ASP A 33 11.59 7.85 -3.14
N THR A 34 12.44 6.84 -2.97
CA THR A 34 12.32 5.89 -1.89
C THR A 34 12.28 6.56 -0.52
N VAL A 35 11.29 6.19 0.28
CA VAL A 35 11.10 6.67 1.66
C VAL A 35 11.19 5.46 2.59
N TYR A 36 11.89 5.62 3.70
CA TYR A 36 11.92 4.61 4.74
C TYR A 36 10.79 4.83 5.73
N ASP A 37 9.99 3.80 5.97
CA ASP A 37 8.94 3.79 6.98
C ASP A 37 9.46 3.02 8.19
N GLU A 38 9.83 3.77 9.24
CA GLU A 38 10.41 3.20 10.45
C GLU A 38 9.42 2.34 11.24
N ILE A 39 8.15 2.70 11.20
CA ILE A 39 7.11 1.98 11.94
C ILE A 39 6.93 0.58 11.38
N ARG A 40 6.88 0.48 10.06
CA ARG A 40 6.65 -0.79 9.35
C ARG A 40 7.92 -1.49 8.92
N LYS A 41 9.05 -0.81 9.04
CA LYS A 41 10.39 -1.30 8.63
C LYS A 41 10.42 -1.72 7.17
N ILE A 42 9.96 -0.82 6.32
CA ILE A 42 9.89 -1.01 4.88
C ILE A 42 10.47 0.20 4.16
N ASN A 43 10.98 -0.05 2.96
CA ASN A 43 11.24 1.01 1.99
C ASN A 43 10.08 1.07 1.02
N ILE A 44 9.69 2.27 0.61
CA ILE A 44 8.58 2.51 -0.29
C ILE A 44 9.02 3.44 -1.40
N CYS A 45 8.71 3.09 -2.65
CA CYS A 45 8.93 3.96 -3.79
C CYS A 45 7.68 3.96 -4.68
N PHE A 46 7.19 5.15 -4.99
CA PHE A 46 6.04 5.27 -5.89
C PHE A 46 6.50 5.49 -7.33
N LEU A 47 5.94 4.69 -8.22
CA LEU A 47 6.17 4.77 -9.66
C LEU A 47 4.85 5.03 -10.37
N GLU A 48 4.91 5.62 -11.55
CA GLU A 48 3.69 5.85 -12.33
C GLU A 48 3.91 5.63 -13.81
N LYS A 49 2.85 5.21 -14.48
CA LYS A 49 2.78 5.04 -15.93
C LYS A 49 1.33 5.09 -16.35
N ASP A 50 1.01 5.90 -17.38
CA ASP A 50 -0.32 5.98 -17.96
C ASP A 50 -1.43 6.28 -16.94
N GLY A 51 -1.12 7.07 -15.91
CA GLY A 51 -2.07 7.40 -14.86
C GLY A 51 -2.18 6.37 -13.75
N TYR A 52 -1.49 5.23 -13.86
CA TYR A 52 -1.47 4.21 -12.82
C TYR A 52 -0.31 4.45 -11.86
N CYS A 53 -0.58 4.27 -10.58
CA CYS A 53 0.42 4.42 -9.54
C CYS A 53 0.72 3.05 -8.92
N ILE A 54 2.00 2.68 -8.89
CA ILE A 54 2.48 1.45 -8.25
C ILE A 54 3.32 1.85 -7.05
N GLU A 55 3.02 1.26 -5.90
CA GLU A 55 3.82 1.43 -4.70
C GLU A 55 4.71 0.20 -4.53
N LEU A 56 6.01 0.36 -4.75
CA LEU A 56 6.96 -0.71 -4.48
C LEU A 56 7.25 -0.73 -2.98
N VAL A 57 7.15 -1.90 -2.37
CA VAL A 57 7.35 -2.09 -0.94
C VAL A 57 8.36 -3.21 -0.73
N SER A 58 9.46 -2.91 -0.05
CA SER A 58 10.45 -3.92 0.29
C SER A 58 10.76 -3.90 1.79
N PRO A 59 10.90 -5.08 2.43
CA PRO A 59 11.27 -5.13 3.84
C PRO A 59 12.74 -4.76 4.03
N VAL A 60 13.06 -4.05 5.12
CA VAL A 60 14.46 -3.74 5.46
C VAL A 60 15.05 -4.76 6.42
N SER A 61 14.20 -5.58 7.07
CA SER A 61 14.63 -6.60 8.03
C SER A 61 13.57 -7.68 8.16
N GLU A 62 13.90 -8.77 8.83
CA GLU A 62 12.98 -9.90 9.00
C GLU A 62 11.79 -9.57 9.89
N ASP A 63 11.89 -8.56 10.73
CA ASP A 63 10.78 -8.12 11.57
C ASP A 63 9.90 -7.06 10.91
N SER A 64 10.13 -6.77 9.63
CA SER A 64 9.23 -5.93 8.85
C SER A 64 7.85 -6.57 8.74
N VAL A 65 6.81 -5.73 8.71
CA VAL A 65 5.41 -6.21 8.59
C VAL A 65 5.15 -7.01 7.31
N VAL A 66 5.96 -6.81 6.26
CA VAL A 66 5.77 -7.50 4.98
C VAL A 66 6.76 -8.63 4.73
N ALA A 67 7.72 -8.85 5.64
CA ALA A 67 8.76 -9.88 5.42
C ALA A 67 8.16 -11.28 5.22
N GLY A 68 7.16 -11.64 6.03
CA GLY A 68 6.48 -12.92 5.91
C GLY A 68 5.71 -13.07 4.60
N LEU A 69 5.06 -11.99 4.17
CA LEU A 69 4.32 -11.98 2.91
C LEU A 69 5.26 -12.16 1.72
N LEU A 70 6.40 -11.47 1.73
CA LEU A 70 7.39 -11.61 0.67
C LEU A 70 7.96 -13.02 0.62
N LYS A 71 8.21 -13.63 1.77
CA LYS A 71 8.71 -14.99 1.86
C LYS A 71 7.73 -15.98 1.24
N LYS A 72 6.44 -15.79 1.51
CA LYS A 72 5.39 -16.70 1.05
C LYS A 72 5.03 -16.48 -0.41
N TYR A 73 4.86 -15.24 -0.84
CA TYR A 73 4.31 -14.92 -2.15
C TYR A 73 5.33 -14.44 -3.17
N LYS A 74 6.57 -14.14 -2.74
CA LYS A 74 7.63 -13.60 -3.60
C LYS A 74 7.24 -12.21 -4.14
N ASN A 75 7.93 -11.74 -5.16
CA ASN A 75 7.65 -10.44 -5.77
C ASN A 75 6.28 -10.48 -6.46
N CYS A 76 5.34 -9.67 -6.01
CA CYS A 76 3.98 -9.69 -6.57
C CYS A 76 3.16 -8.50 -6.09
N PRO A 77 2.10 -8.12 -6.83
CA PRO A 77 1.09 -7.21 -6.30
C PRO A 77 0.44 -7.85 -5.07
N TYR A 78 0.12 -7.05 -4.04
CA TYR A 78 -0.46 -7.63 -2.84
C TYR A 78 -1.59 -6.83 -2.22
N HIS A 79 -1.80 -5.57 -2.61
CA HIS A 79 -2.97 -4.82 -2.18
C HIS A 79 -3.32 -3.72 -3.17
N ILE A 80 -4.58 -3.30 -3.11
CA ILE A 80 -5.04 -2.07 -3.76
C ILE A 80 -5.35 -1.09 -2.64
N CYS A 81 -4.86 0.14 -2.79
CA CYS A 81 -5.11 1.20 -1.83
C CYS A 81 -6.20 2.12 -2.34
N TYR A 82 -7.17 2.40 -1.48
CA TYR A 82 -8.27 3.32 -1.75
C TYR A 82 -8.18 4.51 -0.82
N GLU A 83 -8.51 5.68 -1.32
CA GLU A 83 -8.59 6.87 -0.48
C GLU A 83 -10.04 7.27 -0.28
N THR A 84 -10.33 7.82 0.90
CA THR A 84 -11.66 8.27 1.28
C THR A 84 -11.60 9.62 1.96
N THR A 85 -12.62 10.44 1.73
CA THR A 85 -12.80 11.72 2.42
C THR A 85 -13.73 11.59 3.62
N ASP A 86 -14.32 10.42 3.84
CA ASP A 86 -15.21 10.15 4.99
C ASP A 86 -14.79 8.82 5.61
N PHE A 87 -13.64 8.83 6.26
CA PHE A 87 -12.99 7.62 6.75
C PHE A 87 -13.87 6.82 7.71
N GLU A 88 -14.46 7.49 8.70
CA GLU A 88 -15.23 6.78 9.74
C GLU A 88 -16.42 6.06 9.15
N THR A 89 -17.17 6.72 8.26
CA THR A 89 -18.35 6.12 7.63
C THR A 89 -17.95 4.97 6.71
N ASP A 90 -16.95 5.19 5.86
CA ASP A 90 -16.52 4.18 4.90
C ASP A 90 -15.90 2.97 5.59
N PHE A 91 -15.12 3.21 6.65
CA PHE A 91 -14.51 2.15 7.44
C PHE A 91 -15.59 1.24 8.04
N GLU A 92 -16.62 1.82 8.67
CA GLU A 92 -17.70 1.03 9.26
C GLU A 92 -18.54 0.31 8.20
N THR A 93 -18.80 0.95 7.06
CA THR A 93 -19.50 0.31 5.96
C THR A 93 -18.75 -0.92 5.48
N LEU A 94 -17.42 -0.79 5.31
CA LEU A 94 -16.59 -1.92 4.91
C LEU A 94 -16.62 -3.04 5.95
N ARG A 95 -16.57 -2.69 7.23
CA ARG A 95 -16.64 -3.71 8.28
C ARG A 95 -17.96 -4.50 8.22
N THR A 96 -19.07 -3.84 7.99
CA THR A 96 -20.37 -4.54 7.89
C THR A 96 -20.43 -5.43 6.65
N GLU A 97 -19.60 -5.19 5.65
CA GLU A 97 -19.54 -5.99 4.44
C GLU A 97 -18.48 -7.10 4.49
N GLY A 98 -17.86 -7.31 5.64
CA GLY A 98 -16.93 -8.42 5.85
C GLY A 98 -15.45 -8.06 5.74
N PHE A 99 -15.12 -6.78 5.61
CA PHE A 99 -13.74 -6.34 5.64
C PHE A 99 -13.30 -6.20 7.09
N MET A 100 -12.23 -6.90 7.47
CA MET A 100 -11.73 -6.89 8.84
C MET A 100 -10.41 -6.13 8.91
N PRO A 101 -10.29 -5.14 9.82
CA PRO A 101 -9.02 -4.44 9.97
C PRO A 101 -7.96 -5.39 10.53
N ILE A 102 -6.75 -5.29 9.98
CA ILE A 102 -5.59 -6.07 10.42
C ILE A 102 -4.88 -5.34 11.55
N ASP A 103 -4.93 -4.01 11.51
CA ASP A 103 -4.28 -3.15 12.49
C ASP A 103 -5.15 -1.94 12.78
N THR A 104 -4.63 -1.00 13.56
CA THR A 104 -5.28 0.29 13.81
C THR A 104 -4.73 1.32 12.82
N PRO A 105 -5.51 2.36 12.47
CA PRO A 105 -5.01 3.43 11.61
C PRO A 105 -3.70 4.01 12.15
N THR A 106 -2.71 4.11 11.29
CA THR A 106 -1.35 4.53 11.65
C THR A 106 -0.80 5.45 10.56
N PRO A 107 -0.06 6.52 10.92
CA PRO A 107 0.52 7.42 9.92
C PRO A 107 1.46 6.70 8.97
N ALA A 108 1.43 7.10 7.70
CA ALA A 108 2.31 6.59 6.66
C ALA A 108 3.23 7.71 6.17
N PRO A 109 4.54 7.65 6.46
CA PRO A 109 5.47 8.70 6.03
C PRO A 109 5.48 8.95 4.53
N ALA A 110 5.38 7.88 3.73
CA ALA A 110 5.36 8.01 2.27
C ALA A 110 4.10 8.69 1.74
N LEU A 111 3.07 8.84 2.56
CA LEU A 111 1.80 9.47 2.21
C LEU A 111 1.62 10.79 3.00
N SER A 112 2.72 11.47 3.28
CA SER A 112 2.73 12.75 4.01
C SER A 112 2.12 12.66 5.41
N GLY A 113 2.25 11.51 6.05
CA GLY A 113 1.76 11.31 7.41
C GLY A 113 0.27 11.02 7.51
N LYS A 114 -0.42 10.86 6.40
CA LYS A 114 -1.84 10.48 6.42
C LYS A 114 -1.99 9.11 7.06
N GLU A 115 -3.07 8.94 7.82
CA GLU A 115 -3.34 7.66 8.46
C GLU A 115 -3.85 6.64 7.45
N VAL A 116 -3.35 5.41 7.57
CA VAL A 116 -3.78 4.29 6.74
C VAL A 116 -4.13 3.10 7.62
N VAL A 117 -5.00 2.24 7.13
CA VAL A 117 -5.32 0.99 7.77
C VAL A 117 -5.43 -0.10 6.70
N PHE A 118 -4.87 -1.27 7.00
CA PHE A 118 -5.04 -2.44 6.15
C PHE A 118 -6.22 -3.24 6.63
N MET A 119 -7.01 -3.74 5.68
CA MET A 119 -8.16 -4.60 5.94
C MET A 119 -8.07 -5.83 5.06
N THR A 120 -8.63 -6.93 5.50
CA THR A 120 -8.67 -8.17 4.72
C THR A 120 -10.11 -8.62 4.51
N HIS A 121 -10.34 -9.28 3.39
CA HIS A 121 -11.66 -9.82 3.04
C HIS A 121 -11.48 -11.20 2.42
N ALA A 122 -12.36 -12.13 2.77
CA ALA A 122 -12.23 -13.51 2.31
C ALA A 122 -12.21 -13.66 0.78
N ALA A 123 -12.94 -12.80 0.06
CA ALA A 123 -13.04 -12.89 -1.39
C ALA A 123 -11.96 -12.11 -2.14
N LEU A 124 -11.37 -11.08 -1.52
CA LEU A 124 -10.47 -10.14 -2.20
C LEU A 124 -9.04 -10.17 -1.68
N GLY A 125 -8.82 -10.64 -0.46
CA GLY A 125 -7.54 -10.49 0.19
C GLY A 125 -7.40 -9.12 0.83
N MET A 126 -6.25 -8.49 0.67
CA MET A 126 -5.88 -7.28 1.40
C MET A 126 -6.18 -6.01 0.61
N ILE A 127 -6.78 -5.04 1.29
CA ILE A 127 -6.88 -3.66 0.79
C ILE A 127 -6.26 -2.72 1.81
N GLU A 128 -5.93 -1.51 1.35
CA GLU A 128 -5.47 -0.42 2.21
C GLU A 128 -6.43 0.75 2.05
N LEU A 129 -6.73 1.43 3.15
CA LEU A 129 -7.60 2.60 3.14
C LEU A 129 -6.83 3.80 3.68
N ILE A 130 -6.76 4.87 2.90
CA ILE A 130 -6.13 6.12 3.30
C ILE A 130 -7.19 7.11 3.73
N LYS A 131 -6.98 7.70 4.91
CA LYS A 131 -7.77 8.84 5.34
C LYS A 131 -7.23 10.06 4.61
N SER A 132 -7.83 10.37 3.46
CA SER A 132 -7.48 11.56 2.71
C SER A 132 -8.54 12.62 2.94
N GLY A 133 -8.16 13.82 2.73
CA GLY A 133 -9.02 14.92 3.06
C GLY A 133 -8.41 15.75 4.16
N ILE A 134 -9.09 16.77 4.51
CA ILE A 134 -8.57 17.80 5.37
C ILE A 134 -8.85 17.51 6.82
#